data_04ad44be7ac98cd6fd144ecd5ad959c4
#
_entry.id   04ad44be7ac98cd6fd144ecd5ad959c4
#
_cell.length_a   1.000
_cell.length_b   1.000
_cell.length_c   1.000
_cell.angle_alpha   90.00
_cell.angle_beta   90.00
_cell.angle_gamma   90.00
#
_symmetry.space_group_name_H-M   'P 1'
#
loop_
_entity.id
_entity.type
_entity.pdbx_description
1 polymer ?
#
loop_
_entity_poly.entity_id
_entity_poly.type
_entity_poly.pdbx_seq_one_letter_code
_entity_poly.pdbx_strand_id
1 'polypeptide(L)'
;MTKRFTLLAAAAAFALSGAAIIPASAQDKMMAEKTVNVGGAPMYPSKNIIQNAVNSKDHTTLVAAVKAAGLVDTLQGPGPFTVFAPTNGAFGKLPAGTVETLVKPENKATLTKILTYHVVPGRMTAVNLMKAVKDGGGWAKLKTVEGEELIVKQDGPGKLWITDAKGNTSMVTIADVLQSNGVIHVIDAVLLPAS
;
A
#
# COMPACT_ATOMS: atom_id res chain seq x y z
N MET A 1 50.83 -26.99 -63.72
CA MET A 1 51.56 -27.19 -62.43
C MET A 1 50.59 -26.93 -61.28
N THR A 2 50.08 -27.97 -60.75
CA THR A 2 48.97 -27.93 -59.73
C THR A 2 49.52 -28.36 -58.37
N LYS A 3 49.47 -27.52 -57.38
CA LYS A 3 49.76 -27.89 -55.99
C LYS A 3 48.49 -27.96 -55.22
N ARG A 4 48.13 -29.17 -54.79
CA ARG A 4 47.04 -29.47 -53.86
C ARG A 4 47.53 -29.26 -52.45
N PHE A 5 46.81 -28.45 -51.66
CA PHE A 5 46.98 -28.36 -50.22
C PHE A 5 45.80 -29.07 -49.53
N THR A 6 46.16 -30.08 -48.79
CA THR A 6 45.25 -30.84 -47.92
C THR A 6 45.11 -30.11 -46.59
N LEU A 7 43.92 -29.75 -46.21
CA LEU A 7 43.65 -29.20 -44.87
C LEU A 7 43.13 -30.31 -43.96
N LEU A 8 43.85 -30.48 -42.87
CA LEU A 8 43.45 -31.38 -41.76
C LEU A 8 42.33 -30.71 -40.94
N ALA A 9 41.24 -31.42 -40.69
CA ALA A 9 40.17 -31.01 -39.80
C ALA A 9 40.53 -31.43 -38.37
N ALA A 10 40.63 -30.43 -37.48
CA ALA A 10 40.68 -30.66 -36.03
C ALA A 10 39.29 -30.42 -35.45
N ALA A 11 38.64 -31.47 -34.94
CA ALA A 11 37.41 -31.39 -34.22
C ALA A 11 37.67 -30.95 -32.78
N ALA A 12 37.24 -29.73 -32.42
CA ALA A 12 37.19 -29.29 -31.02
C ALA A 12 35.77 -29.51 -30.47
N ALA A 13 35.63 -30.42 -29.53
CA ALA A 13 34.42 -30.62 -28.79
C ALA A 13 34.22 -29.45 -27.81
N PHE A 14 33.18 -28.62 -28.04
CA PHE A 14 32.71 -27.62 -27.10
C PHE A 14 31.68 -28.24 -26.15
N ALA A 15 32.05 -28.38 -24.89
CA ALA A 15 31.13 -28.72 -23.81
C ALA A 15 30.13 -27.56 -23.60
N LEU A 16 28.85 -27.78 -23.86
CA LEU A 16 27.78 -26.83 -23.53
C LEU A 16 27.56 -26.85 -22.02
N SER A 17 28.12 -25.89 -21.31
CA SER A 17 27.64 -25.48 -20.00
C SER A 17 26.27 -24.81 -20.16
N GLY A 18 25.23 -25.47 -19.73
CA GLY A 18 23.88 -24.92 -19.74
C GLY A 18 23.74 -23.76 -18.75
N ALA A 19 24.09 -22.57 -19.15
CA ALA A 19 23.64 -21.36 -18.47
C ALA A 19 22.19 -21.13 -18.88
N ALA A 20 21.26 -21.28 -17.93
CA ALA A 20 19.87 -20.90 -18.13
C ALA A 20 19.79 -19.42 -18.49
N ILE A 21 19.56 -19.10 -19.75
CA ILE A 21 19.32 -17.75 -20.23
C ILE A 21 17.93 -17.37 -19.76
N ILE A 22 17.84 -16.62 -18.66
CA ILE A 22 16.60 -15.96 -18.26
C ILE A 22 16.34 -14.89 -19.32
N PRO A 23 15.17 -14.91 -19.99
CA PRO A 23 14.90 -13.92 -21.05
C PRO A 23 14.92 -12.51 -20.47
N ALA A 24 15.69 -11.63 -21.09
CA ALA A 24 15.87 -10.22 -20.69
C ALA A 24 14.55 -9.46 -20.51
N SER A 25 13.48 -9.90 -21.18
CA SER A 25 12.12 -9.36 -21.06
C SER A 25 11.48 -9.54 -19.67
N ALA A 26 11.93 -10.51 -18.87
CA ALA A 26 11.46 -10.71 -17.51
C ALA A 26 12.18 -9.78 -16.52
N GLN A 27 13.43 -9.45 -16.77
CA GLN A 27 14.21 -8.51 -15.98
C GLN A 27 13.80 -7.05 -16.25
N ASP A 28 13.51 -6.69 -17.50
CA ASP A 28 13.02 -5.34 -17.85
C ASP A 28 11.64 -5.05 -17.24
N LYS A 29 10.79 -6.05 -17.10
CA LYS A 29 9.46 -5.89 -16.48
C LYS A 29 9.54 -5.64 -14.98
N MET A 30 10.58 -6.13 -14.29
CA MET A 30 10.83 -5.86 -12.87
C MET A 30 11.48 -4.49 -12.63
N MET A 31 12.16 -3.91 -13.61
CA MET A 31 12.81 -2.59 -13.49
C MET A 31 11.88 -1.40 -13.81
N ALA A 32 10.71 -1.66 -14.42
CA ALA A 32 9.77 -0.60 -14.82
C ALA A 32 8.64 -0.35 -13.80
N GLU A 33 8.59 -1.07 -12.69
CA GLU A 33 7.57 -0.86 -11.66
C GLU A 33 7.93 0.38 -10.82
N LYS A 34 7.16 1.47 -11.00
CA LYS A 34 7.33 2.69 -10.19
C LYS A 34 6.96 2.38 -8.73
N THR A 35 7.96 2.02 -7.95
CA THR A 35 7.80 1.76 -6.51
C THR A 35 7.82 3.06 -5.71
N VAL A 36 7.06 3.07 -4.61
CA VAL A 36 7.12 4.12 -3.60
C VAL A 36 7.76 3.50 -2.35
N ASN A 37 8.76 4.16 -1.76
CA ASN A 37 9.38 3.69 -0.53
C ASN A 37 8.55 4.12 0.68
N VAL A 38 8.16 3.16 1.52
CA VAL A 38 7.39 3.41 2.74
C VAL A 38 7.99 2.61 3.89
N GLY A 39 8.44 3.31 4.93
CA GLY A 39 9.06 2.66 6.09
C GLY A 39 10.32 1.86 5.74
N GLY A 40 11.11 2.35 4.78
CA GLY A 40 12.35 1.71 4.35
C GLY A 40 12.15 0.51 3.42
N ALA A 41 10.92 0.20 2.99
CA ALA A 41 10.62 -0.88 2.06
C ALA A 41 10.00 -0.37 0.76
N PRO A 42 10.42 -0.87 -0.40
CA PRO A 42 9.76 -0.55 -1.66
C PRO A 42 8.39 -1.23 -1.73
N MET A 43 7.37 -0.45 -2.07
CA MET A 43 6.00 -0.92 -2.31
C MET A 43 5.81 -1.15 -3.80
N TYR A 44 5.43 -2.36 -4.17
CA TYR A 44 5.29 -2.79 -5.57
C TYR A 44 3.82 -2.74 -5.99
N PRO A 45 3.47 -2.03 -7.09
CA PRO A 45 2.11 -2.01 -7.62
C PRO A 45 1.56 -3.39 -8.02
N SER A 46 2.43 -4.36 -8.29
CA SER A 46 2.06 -5.75 -8.59
C SER A 46 1.65 -6.57 -7.35
N LYS A 47 1.98 -6.09 -6.15
CA LYS A 47 1.62 -6.74 -4.88
C LYS A 47 0.36 -6.12 -4.28
N ASN A 48 -0.39 -6.92 -3.51
CA ASN A 48 -1.57 -6.41 -2.80
C ASN A 48 -1.19 -5.62 -1.54
N ILE A 49 -2.18 -4.96 -0.94
CA ILE A 49 -2.03 -4.10 0.24
C ILE A 49 -1.28 -4.81 1.37
N ILE A 50 -1.66 -6.04 1.70
CA ILE A 50 -1.05 -6.79 2.82
C ILE A 50 0.38 -7.23 2.48
N GLN A 51 0.61 -7.73 1.25
CA GLN A 51 1.94 -8.18 0.82
C GLN A 51 2.99 -7.05 0.84
N ASN A 52 2.56 -5.82 0.64
CA ASN A 52 3.44 -4.66 0.76
C ASN A 52 3.55 -4.17 2.21
N ALA A 53 2.42 -4.03 2.91
CA ALA A 53 2.38 -3.47 4.26
C ALA A 53 3.25 -4.25 5.27
N VAL A 54 3.32 -5.59 5.14
CA VAL A 54 4.13 -6.43 6.05
C VAL A 54 5.63 -6.15 5.97
N ASN A 55 6.10 -5.54 4.88
CA ASN A 55 7.51 -5.19 4.70
C ASN A 55 7.84 -3.79 5.24
N SER A 56 6.84 -2.96 5.53
CA SER A 56 7.04 -1.61 6.03
C SER A 56 7.33 -1.59 7.52
N LYS A 57 8.45 -1.01 7.91
CA LYS A 57 8.81 -0.82 9.31
C LYS A 57 7.92 0.21 10.02
N ASP A 58 7.28 1.10 9.26
CA ASP A 58 6.40 2.15 9.78
C ASP A 58 4.97 1.67 10.03
N HIS A 59 4.60 0.46 9.60
CA HIS A 59 3.24 -0.08 9.67
C HIS A 59 3.15 -1.40 10.45
N THR A 60 4.13 -1.71 11.29
CA THR A 60 4.15 -2.95 12.09
C THR A 60 2.94 -3.05 13.02
N THR A 61 2.56 -1.95 13.68
CA THR A 61 1.37 -1.88 14.56
C THR A 61 0.09 -2.07 13.75
N LEU A 62 -0.02 -1.44 12.57
CA LEU A 62 -1.19 -1.60 11.68
C LEU A 62 -1.33 -3.06 11.23
N VAL A 63 -0.25 -3.70 10.81
CA VAL A 63 -0.26 -5.11 10.38
C VAL A 63 -0.67 -6.03 11.52
N ALA A 64 -0.17 -5.79 12.74
CA ALA A 64 -0.58 -6.54 13.93
C ALA A 64 -2.08 -6.36 14.23
N ALA A 65 -2.58 -5.13 14.13
CA ALA A 65 -4.00 -4.81 14.33
C ALA A 65 -4.89 -5.49 13.28
N VAL A 66 -4.50 -5.46 12.00
CA VAL A 66 -5.23 -6.12 10.89
C VAL A 66 -5.30 -7.65 11.11
N LYS A 67 -4.21 -8.26 11.57
CA LYS A 67 -4.18 -9.69 11.92
C LYS A 67 -5.08 -10.00 13.11
N ALA A 68 -5.03 -9.21 14.18
CA ALA A 68 -5.86 -9.37 15.37
C ALA A 68 -7.35 -9.22 15.05
N ALA A 69 -7.71 -8.29 14.15
CA ALA A 69 -9.08 -8.10 13.69
C ALA A 69 -9.56 -9.21 12.73
N GLY A 70 -8.65 -10.01 12.15
CA GLY A 70 -8.98 -11.03 11.14
C GLY A 70 -9.33 -10.44 9.77
N LEU A 71 -8.81 -9.24 9.45
CA LEU A 71 -9.11 -8.53 8.20
C LEU A 71 -8.08 -8.79 7.09
N VAL A 72 -7.12 -9.68 7.30
CA VAL A 72 -6.06 -9.99 6.33
C VAL A 72 -6.67 -10.44 5.00
N ASP A 73 -7.59 -11.41 5.02
CA ASP A 73 -8.22 -11.96 3.82
C ASP A 73 -9.09 -10.92 3.11
N THR A 74 -9.79 -10.08 3.88
CA THR A 74 -10.59 -8.97 3.34
C THR A 74 -9.73 -7.98 2.56
N LEU A 75 -8.58 -7.58 3.11
CA LEU A 75 -7.66 -6.62 2.48
C LEU A 75 -6.76 -7.25 1.41
N GLN A 76 -6.70 -8.57 1.33
CA GLN A 76 -6.09 -9.31 0.22
C GLN A 76 -7.07 -9.58 -0.92
N GLY A 77 -8.36 -9.42 -0.67
CA GLY A 77 -9.43 -9.65 -1.62
C GLY A 77 -9.36 -8.76 -2.86
N PRO A 78 -10.22 -9.05 -3.85
CA PRO A 78 -10.27 -8.31 -5.10
C PRO A 78 -10.90 -6.93 -4.87
N GLY A 79 -10.06 -5.91 -4.60
CA GLY A 79 -10.52 -4.52 -4.46
C GLY A 79 -11.37 -4.02 -5.65
N PRO A 80 -11.28 -2.77 -6.02
CA PRO A 80 -10.30 -1.80 -5.51
C PRO A 80 -10.64 -1.20 -4.14
N PHE A 81 -9.59 -0.99 -3.32
CA PHE A 81 -9.70 -0.32 -2.04
C PHE A 81 -8.79 0.92 -1.97
N THR A 82 -9.22 1.92 -1.21
CA THR A 82 -8.38 3.02 -0.76
C THR A 82 -8.16 2.85 0.74
N VAL A 83 -6.92 2.70 1.17
CA VAL A 83 -6.57 2.50 2.58
C VAL A 83 -5.81 3.70 3.09
N PHE A 84 -6.33 4.33 4.13
CA PHE A 84 -5.61 5.34 4.90
C PHE A 84 -4.80 4.64 5.99
N ALA A 85 -3.50 4.45 5.76
CA ALA A 85 -2.62 3.65 6.60
C ALA A 85 -1.91 4.51 7.66
N PRO A 86 -2.31 4.45 8.93
CA PRO A 86 -1.62 5.16 10.01
C PRO A 86 -0.27 4.50 10.31
N THR A 87 0.76 5.34 10.50
CA THR A 87 2.09 4.88 10.89
C THR A 87 2.13 4.43 12.35
N ASN A 88 3.20 3.76 12.76
CA ASN A 88 3.45 3.45 14.17
C ASN A 88 3.42 4.72 15.04
N GLY A 89 3.97 5.84 14.51
CA GLY A 89 3.90 7.15 15.18
C GLY A 89 2.48 7.68 15.32
N ALA A 90 1.60 7.39 14.35
CA ALA A 90 0.18 7.73 14.44
C ALA A 90 -0.51 6.99 15.60
N PHE A 91 -0.23 5.71 15.75
CA PHE A 91 -0.72 4.93 16.90
C PHE A 91 -0.15 5.42 18.24
N GLY A 92 1.11 5.90 18.25
CA GLY A 92 1.75 6.49 19.43
C GLY A 92 1.11 7.81 19.90
N LYS A 93 0.32 8.48 19.07
CA LYS A 93 -0.47 9.67 19.45
C LYS A 93 -1.74 9.32 20.22
N LEU A 94 -2.19 8.06 20.20
CA LEU A 94 -3.31 7.61 21.01
C LEU A 94 -2.92 7.55 22.50
N PRO A 95 -3.88 7.65 23.42
CA PRO A 95 -3.62 7.48 24.84
C PRO A 95 -2.89 6.17 25.14
N ALA A 96 -1.95 6.21 26.08
CA ALA A 96 -1.17 5.04 26.48
C ALA A 96 -2.08 3.85 26.80
N GLY A 97 -1.72 2.65 26.32
CA GLY A 97 -2.50 1.42 26.51
C GLY A 97 -3.70 1.26 25.56
N THR A 98 -4.07 2.27 24.77
CA THR A 98 -5.22 2.16 23.85
C THR A 98 -4.98 1.08 22.80
N VAL A 99 -3.81 1.07 22.16
CA VAL A 99 -3.47 0.07 21.14
C VAL A 99 -3.45 -1.33 21.72
N GLU A 100 -2.81 -1.51 22.87
CA GLU A 100 -2.73 -2.78 23.59
C GLU A 100 -4.11 -3.30 23.97
N THR A 101 -5.01 -2.41 24.37
CA THR A 101 -6.41 -2.74 24.68
C THR A 101 -7.19 -3.13 23.42
N LEU A 102 -7.02 -2.39 22.32
CA LEU A 102 -7.72 -2.64 21.06
C LEU A 102 -7.35 -3.97 20.40
N VAL A 103 -6.10 -4.43 20.54
CA VAL A 103 -5.67 -5.71 19.94
C VAL A 103 -6.07 -6.94 20.75
N LYS A 104 -6.66 -6.75 21.93
CA LYS A 104 -7.18 -7.86 22.74
C LYS A 104 -8.40 -8.51 22.09
N PRO A 105 -8.57 -9.83 22.22
CA PRO A 105 -9.68 -10.57 21.60
C PRO A 105 -11.07 -10.02 21.97
N GLU A 106 -11.26 -9.54 23.21
CA GLU A 106 -12.50 -8.94 23.68
C GLU A 106 -12.88 -7.64 22.93
N ASN A 107 -11.89 -6.93 22.38
CA ASN A 107 -12.07 -5.67 21.66
C ASN A 107 -12.00 -5.82 20.13
N LYS A 108 -12.01 -7.06 19.64
CA LYS A 108 -11.92 -7.35 18.21
C LYS A 108 -12.96 -6.61 17.37
N ALA A 109 -14.19 -6.51 17.84
CA ALA A 109 -15.29 -5.80 17.16
C ALA A 109 -14.95 -4.30 17.00
N THR A 110 -14.49 -3.65 18.07
CA THR A 110 -14.08 -2.24 18.05
C THR A 110 -12.88 -2.03 17.14
N LEU A 111 -11.88 -2.91 17.21
CA LEU A 111 -10.72 -2.86 16.35
C LEU A 111 -11.11 -3.01 14.87
N THR A 112 -11.98 -3.97 14.54
CA THR A 112 -12.50 -4.18 13.19
C THR A 112 -13.20 -2.92 12.69
N LYS A 113 -14.04 -2.29 13.53
CA LYS A 113 -14.74 -1.06 13.21
C LYS A 113 -13.75 0.08 12.87
N ILE A 114 -12.76 0.30 13.72
CA ILE A 114 -11.71 1.31 13.49
C ILE A 114 -10.96 1.02 12.18
N LEU A 115 -10.54 -0.22 11.94
CA LEU A 115 -9.79 -0.57 10.73
C LEU A 115 -10.61 -0.45 9.46
N THR A 116 -11.88 -0.86 9.47
CA THR A 116 -12.79 -0.70 8.32
C THR A 116 -13.17 0.77 8.08
N TYR A 117 -13.10 1.61 9.11
CA TYR A 117 -13.23 3.06 9.00
C TYR A 117 -12.07 3.70 8.22
N HIS A 118 -10.87 3.09 8.23
CA HIS A 118 -9.72 3.54 7.42
C HIS A 118 -9.77 3.06 5.96
N VAL A 119 -10.76 2.26 5.60
CA VAL A 119 -10.89 1.69 4.25
C VAL A 119 -12.08 2.31 3.53
N VAL A 120 -11.83 2.83 2.35
CA VAL A 120 -12.86 3.36 1.45
C VAL A 120 -12.95 2.44 0.23
N PRO A 121 -14.15 1.99 -0.17
CA PRO A 121 -14.31 1.21 -1.40
C PRO A 121 -13.99 2.07 -2.63
N GLY A 122 -13.31 1.49 -3.60
CA GLY A 122 -12.84 2.19 -4.80
C GLY A 122 -11.38 2.62 -4.71
N ARG A 123 -10.77 2.88 -5.86
CA ARG A 123 -9.39 3.39 -5.96
C ARG A 123 -9.43 4.91 -6.12
N MET A 124 -9.12 5.61 -5.04
CA MET A 124 -9.07 7.06 -4.99
C MET A 124 -7.61 7.51 -4.90
N THR A 125 -7.02 7.92 -6.02
CA THR A 125 -5.69 8.53 -6.03
C THR A 125 -5.74 9.96 -5.45
N ALA A 126 -4.58 10.54 -5.13
CA ALA A 126 -4.50 11.93 -4.65
C ALA A 126 -5.14 12.91 -5.64
N VAL A 127 -4.97 12.67 -6.94
CA VAL A 127 -5.61 13.48 -8.00
C VAL A 127 -7.13 13.39 -7.92
N ASN A 128 -7.67 12.18 -7.73
CA ASN A 128 -9.11 11.95 -7.57
C ASN A 128 -9.64 12.62 -6.29
N LEU A 129 -8.89 12.51 -5.20
CA LEU A 129 -9.25 13.16 -3.92
C LEU A 129 -9.24 14.68 -4.04
N MET A 130 -8.20 15.26 -4.64
CA MET A 130 -8.12 16.71 -4.87
C MET A 130 -9.23 17.20 -5.81
N LYS A 131 -9.56 16.43 -6.85
CA LYS A 131 -10.68 16.74 -7.73
C LYS A 131 -12.00 16.73 -6.97
N ALA A 132 -12.26 15.70 -6.17
CA ALA A 132 -13.47 15.61 -5.36
C ALA A 132 -13.60 16.77 -4.36
N VAL A 133 -12.49 17.16 -3.73
CA VAL A 133 -12.43 18.33 -2.83
C VAL A 133 -12.75 19.62 -3.58
N LYS A 134 -12.19 19.81 -4.77
CA LYS A 134 -12.46 20.99 -5.61
C LYS A 134 -13.92 21.05 -6.05
N ASP A 135 -14.46 19.92 -6.53
CA ASP A 135 -15.85 19.80 -6.97
C ASP A 135 -16.84 19.99 -5.79
N GLY A 136 -16.43 19.60 -4.58
CA GLY A 136 -17.22 19.75 -3.34
C GLY A 136 -17.08 21.12 -2.65
N GLY A 137 -16.44 22.10 -3.30
CA GLY A 137 -16.32 23.45 -2.73
C GLY A 137 -15.31 23.57 -1.59
N GLY A 138 -14.24 22.77 -1.61
CA GLY A 138 -13.13 22.80 -0.64
C GLY A 138 -13.06 21.61 0.30
N TRP A 139 -14.01 20.68 0.22
CA TRP A 139 -14.03 19.42 0.97
C TRP A 139 -14.77 18.33 0.22
N ALA A 140 -14.45 17.09 0.52
CA ALA A 140 -15.15 15.92 -0.05
C ALA A 140 -15.48 14.93 1.06
N LYS A 141 -16.64 14.28 0.95
CA LYS A 141 -17.03 13.17 1.82
C LYS A 141 -16.70 11.85 1.16
N LEU A 142 -16.09 10.95 1.91
CA LEU A 142 -15.79 9.59 1.49
C LEU A 142 -16.50 8.62 2.42
N LYS A 143 -17.37 7.77 1.88
CA LYS A 143 -18.01 6.72 2.65
C LYS A 143 -17.04 5.57 2.86
N THR A 144 -16.83 5.18 4.11
CA THR A 144 -15.94 4.08 4.49
C THR A 144 -16.64 2.71 4.38
N VAL A 145 -15.86 1.65 4.44
CA VAL A 145 -16.39 0.26 4.51
C VAL A 145 -17.18 0.03 5.79
N GLU A 146 -16.82 0.73 6.86
CA GLU A 146 -17.54 0.70 8.14
C GLU A 146 -18.95 1.32 8.01
N GLY A 147 -19.12 2.32 7.15
CA GLY A 147 -20.39 2.97 6.85
C GLY A 147 -20.47 4.46 7.20
N GLU A 148 -19.62 4.93 8.09
CA GLU A 148 -19.48 6.36 8.41
C GLU A 148 -18.65 7.10 7.35
N GLU A 149 -18.66 8.43 7.38
CA GLU A 149 -17.98 9.27 6.40
C GLU A 149 -16.68 9.84 6.95
N LEU A 150 -15.66 9.91 6.07
CA LEU A 150 -14.46 10.72 6.25
C LEU A 150 -14.61 12.01 5.44
N ILE A 151 -14.08 13.11 5.97
CA ILE A 151 -14.02 14.38 5.26
C ILE A 151 -12.60 14.62 4.80
N VAL A 152 -12.40 14.75 3.50
CA VAL A 152 -11.12 15.12 2.89
C VAL A 152 -11.12 16.61 2.62
N LYS A 153 -10.05 17.29 2.99
CA LYS A 153 -9.78 18.70 2.71
C LYS A 153 -8.40 18.86 2.07
N GLN A 154 -8.25 19.90 1.28
CA GLN A 154 -6.95 20.30 0.75
C GLN A 154 -6.51 21.59 1.41
N ASP A 155 -5.28 21.59 1.93
CA ASP A 155 -4.63 22.78 2.49
C ASP A 155 -3.32 23.03 1.73
N GLY A 156 -3.39 23.93 0.75
CA GLY A 156 -2.30 24.20 -0.16
C GLY A 156 -2.06 23.13 -1.24
N PRO A 157 -1.08 23.35 -2.11
CA PRO A 157 -0.79 22.46 -3.22
C PRO A 157 -0.34 21.07 -2.75
N GLY A 158 -1.11 20.03 -3.08
CA GLY A 158 -0.75 18.64 -2.81
C GLY A 158 -0.87 18.17 -1.37
N LYS A 159 -1.32 19.02 -0.44
CA LYS A 159 -1.54 18.63 0.97
C LYS A 159 -2.99 18.23 1.19
N LEU A 160 -3.19 16.98 1.54
CA LEU A 160 -4.50 16.41 1.86
C LEU A 160 -4.60 16.16 3.37
N TRP A 161 -5.72 16.57 3.93
CA TRP A 161 -6.10 16.34 5.32
C TRP A 161 -7.36 15.50 5.37
N ILE A 162 -7.38 14.54 6.26
CA ILE A 162 -8.53 13.68 6.51
C ILE A 162 -9.08 14.06 7.88
N THR A 163 -10.36 14.35 7.96
CA THR A 163 -11.06 14.61 9.22
C THR A 163 -11.99 13.44 9.50
N ASP A 164 -11.91 12.90 10.69
CA ASP A 164 -12.76 11.81 11.15
C ASP A 164 -14.10 12.32 11.72
N ALA A 165 -14.98 11.39 12.09
CA ALA A 165 -16.29 11.70 12.63
C ALA A 165 -16.25 12.39 14.00
N LYS A 166 -15.13 12.29 14.73
CA LYS A 166 -14.89 12.98 16.01
C LYS A 166 -14.29 14.36 15.86
N GLY A 167 -13.98 14.77 14.60
CA GLY A 167 -13.35 16.05 14.29
C GLY A 167 -11.82 16.05 14.39
N ASN A 168 -11.18 14.89 14.63
CA ASN A 168 -9.74 14.80 14.60
C ASN A 168 -9.25 14.87 13.15
N THR A 169 -8.08 15.46 12.94
CA THR A 169 -7.49 15.61 11.62
C THR A 169 -6.20 14.80 11.50
N SER A 170 -5.99 14.23 10.35
CA SER A 170 -4.78 13.52 9.98
C SER A 170 -4.26 13.99 8.63
N MET A 171 -2.96 14.20 8.52
CA MET A 171 -2.31 14.60 7.27
C MET A 171 -1.89 13.39 6.47
N VAL A 172 -2.10 13.42 5.15
CA VAL A 172 -1.53 12.46 4.23
C VAL A 172 -0.05 12.80 4.01
N THR A 173 0.85 11.95 4.50
CA THR A 173 2.30 12.14 4.42
C THR A 173 2.90 11.56 3.15
N ILE A 174 2.40 10.40 2.71
CA ILE A 174 2.77 9.76 1.45
C ILE A 174 1.47 9.36 0.75
N ALA A 175 1.25 9.90 -0.44
CA ALA A 175 0.08 9.60 -1.24
C ALA A 175 0.42 8.64 -2.39
N ASP A 176 -0.63 8.04 -2.98
CA ASP A 176 -0.54 7.25 -4.21
C ASP A 176 0.44 6.08 -4.16
N VAL A 177 0.48 5.36 -3.03
CA VAL A 177 1.18 4.08 -2.94
C VAL A 177 0.30 3.01 -3.61
N LEU A 178 0.51 2.82 -4.91
CA LEU A 178 -0.31 1.92 -5.72
C LEU A 178 -0.10 0.46 -5.34
N GLN A 179 -1.20 -0.30 -5.35
CA GLN A 179 -1.26 -1.72 -5.06
C GLN A 179 -2.06 -2.44 -6.15
N SER A 180 -1.88 -3.75 -6.30
CA SER A 180 -2.65 -4.53 -7.28
C SER A 180 -4.16 -4.46 -7.02
N ASN A 181 -4.57 -4.45 -5.75
CA ASN A 181 -5.97 -4.39 -5.33
C ASN A 181 -6.39 -3.05 -4.71
N GLY A 182 -5.63 -1.97 -4.90
CA GLY A 182 -6.02 -0.67 -4.37
C GLY A 182 -4.94 0.40 -4.39
N VAL A 183 -5.06 1.34 -3.47
CA VAL A 183 -4.09 2.40 -3.20
C VAL A 183 -4.00 2.64 -1.70
N ILE A 184 -2.79 2.90 -1.22
CA ILE A 184 -2.54 3.29 0.17
C ILE A 184 -2.17 4.78 0.21
N HIS A 185 -2.74 5.50 1.16
CA HIS A 185 -2.31 6.83 1.58
C HIS A 185 -1.83 6.74 3.02
N VAL A 186 -0.56 7.05 3.25
CA VAL A 186 0.03 7.03 4.59
C VAL A 186 -0.39 8.28 5.35
N ILE A 187 -0.88 8.10 6.57
CA ILE A 187 -1.39 9.17 7.42
C ILE A 187 -0.67 9.22 8.78
N ASP A 188 -0.62 10.40 9.38
CA ASP A 188 0.13 10.70 10.60
C ASP A 188 -0.69 10.62 11.90
N ALA A 189 -1.98 10.33 11.81
CA ALA A 189 -2.86 10.10 12.96
C ALA A 189 -3.89 9.01 12.65
N VAL A 190 -4.35 8.29 13.69
CA VAL A 190 -5.39 7.28 13.58
C VAL A 190 -6.76 7.96 13.50
N LEU A 191 -7.60 7.53 12.57
CA LEU A 191 -8.96 8.02 12.40
C LEU A 191 -9.91 7.21 13.28
N LEU A 192 -10.81 7.88 13.97
CA LEU A 192 -11.75 7.24 14.90
C LEU A 192 -13.19 7.45 14.45
N PRO A 193 -14.00 6.38 14.36
CA PRO A 193 -15.43 6.49 14.11
C PRO A 193 -16.14 7.21 15.26
N ALA A 194 -17.35 7.70 15.01
CA ALA A 194 -18.14 8.46 16.02
C ALA A 194 -18.52 7.61 17.22
N SER A 195 -18.82 6.34 17.00
CA SER A 195 -19.34 5.41 18.02
C SER A 195 -18.50 4.16 18.20
#